data_130c05855e94d1ecd877866e9d1af316
#
_entry.id   130c05855e94d1ecd877866e9d1af316
#
_cell.length_a   1.000
_cell.length_b   1.000
_cell.length_c   1.000
_cell.angle_alpha   90.00
_cell.angle_beta   90.00
_cell.angle_gamma   90.00
#
_symmetry.space_group_name_H-M   'P 1'
#
loop_
_entity.id
_entity.type
_entity.pdbx_description
1 polymer ?
#
loop_
_entity_poly.entity_id
_entity_poly.type
_entity_poly.pdbx_seq_one_letter_code
_entity_poly.pdbx_strand_id
1 'polypeptide(L)'
;MTKKLDKLRKNIDDIDKKLLELISNRGLLAKEIGLLKDDGVIYKPEREAQVITKLIKENKGPLSNDSVTNIYKAIISNCRALEKKLAISFQVFHQ
;
A
#
# COMPACT_ATOMS: atom_id res chain seq x y z
N MET A 1 -27.90 21.95 8.02
CA MET A 1 -27.44 20.57 8.22
C MET A 1 -26.85 19.95 6.95
N THR A 2 -27.55 20.07 5.82
CA THR A 2 -27.08 19.53 4.54
C THR A 2 -25.74 20.10 4.12
N LYS A 3 -25.52 21.42 4.29
CA LYS A 3 -24.26 22.06 3.91
C LYS A 3 -23.08 21.54 4.73
N LYS A 4 -23.29 21.30 6.02
CA LYS A 4 -22.23 20.77 6.88
C LYS A 4 -21.87 19.34 6.50
N LEU A 5 -22.87 18.53 6.21
CA LEU A 5 -22.66 17.15 5.78
C LEU A 5 -21.92 17.11 4.44
N ASP A 6 -22.32 17.95 3.49
CA ASP A 6 -21.68 18.03 2.17
C ASP A 6 -20.21 18.45 2.31
N LYS A 7 -19.92 19.40 3.20
CA LYS A 7 -18.56 19.84 3.45
C LYS A 7 -17.69 18.72 4.01
N LEU A 8 -18.23 17.95 4.96
CA LEU A 8 -17.51 16.82 5.55
C LEU A 8 -17.23 15.73 4.50
N ARG A 9 -18.23 15.46 3.65
CA ARG A 9 -18.07 14.49 2.56
C ARG A 9 -17.02 14.95 1.57
N LYS A 10 -16.99 16.24 1.24
CA LYS A 10 -15.94 16.78 0.37
C LYS A 10 -14.57 16.62 0.98
N ASN A 11 -14.46 16.85 2.28
CA ASN A 11 -13.19 16.66 2.98
C ASN A 11 -12.73 15.21 2.91
N ILE A 12 -13.65 14.27 3.04
CA ILE A 12 -13.34 12.85 2.89
C ILE A 12 -12.88 12.55 1.46
N ASP A 13 -13.57 13.09 0.47
CA ASP A 13 -13.21 12.88 -0.94
C ASP A 13 -11.78 13.39 -1.22
N ASP A 14 -11.42 14.53 -0.66
CA ASP A 14 -10.08 15.10 -0.81
C ASP A 14 -9.01 14.20 -0.17
N ILE A 15 -9.32 13.65 1.01
CA ILE A 15 -8.43 12.71 1.69
C ILE A 15 -8.27 11.44 0.87
N ASP A 16 -9.37 10.89 0.38
CA ASP A 16 -9.34 9.66 -0.43
C ASP A 16 -8.49 9.84 -1.67
N LYS A 17 -8.57 11.00 -2.30
CA LYS A 17 -7.76 11.30 -3.48
C LYS A 17 -6.27 11.29 -3.12
N LYS A 18 -5.91 11.89 -1.99
CA LYS A 18 -4.52 11.89 -1.52
C LYS A 18 -4.05 10.48 -1.14
N LEU A 19 -4.92 9.71 -0.50
CA LEU A 19 -4.62 8.32 -0.17
C LEU A 19 -4.34 7.51 -1.43
N LEU A 20 -5.18 7.67 -2.45
CA LEU A 20 -4.98 6.96 -3.71
C LEU A 20 -3.63 7.31 -4.33
N GLU A 21 -3.26 8.59 -4.35
CA GLU A 21 -1.97 9.03 -4.86
C GLU A 21 -0.81 8.41 -4.08
N LEU A 22 -0.90 8.41 -2.75
CA LEU A 22 0.15 7.87 -1.89
C LEU A 22 0.28 6.35 -2.04
N ILE A 23 -0.83 5.64 -2.11
CA ILE A 23 -0.82 4.20 -2.30
C ILE A 23 -0.26 3.87 -3.69
N SER A 24 -0.63 4.64 -4.72
CA SER A 24 -0.10 4.45 -6.08
C SER A 24 1.41 4.68 -6.12
N ASN A 25 1.89 5.72 -5.45
CA ASN A 25 3.32 6.00 -5.36
C ASN A 25 4.07 4.86 -4.65
N ARG A 26 3.47 4.33 -3.59
CA ARG A 26 4.03 3.19 -2.90
C ARG A 26 4.12 1.96 -3.82
N GLY A 27 3.10 1.77 -4.65
CA GLY A 27 3.10 0.70 -5.65
C GLY A 27 4.20 0.85 -6.68
N LEU A 28 4.44 2.08 -7.15
CA LEU A 28 5.52 2.37 -8.09
C LEU A 28 6.89 2.07 -7.48
N LEU A 29 7.09 2.44 -6.22
CA LEU A 29 8.33 2.14 -5.52
C LEU A 29 8.52 0.63 -5.33
N ALA A 30 7.45 -0.08 -5.05
CA ALA A 30 7.49 -1.54 -4.93
C ALA A 30 7.92 -2.18 -6.25
N LYS A 31 7.42 -1.67 -7.38
CA LYS A 31 7.85 -2.14 -8.70
C LYS A 31 9.34 -1.93 -8.90
N GLU A 32 9.85 -0.75 -8.53
CA GLU A 32 11.28 -0.45 -8.65
C GLU A 32 12.12 -1.42 -7.82
N ILE A 33 11.67 -1.67 -6.59
CA ILE A 33 12.36 -2.63 -5.72
C ILE A 33 12.36 -4.02 -6.35
N GLY A 34 11.24 -4.42 -6.93
CA GLY A 34 11.14 -5.71 -7.61
C GLY A 34 12.13 -5.85 -8.76
N LEU A 35 12.34 -4.76 -9.51
CA LEU A 35 13.30 -4.75 -10.62
C LEU A 35 14.75 -4.84 -10.16
N LEU A 36 15.06 -4.33 -8.97
CA LEU A 36 16.41 -4.31 -8.43
C LEU A 36 16.80 -5.61 -7.74
N LYS A 37 15.84 -6.47 -7.40
CA LYS A 37 16.13 -7.72 -6.71
C LYS A 37 16.52 -8.80 -7.71
N ASP A 38 17.70 -9.37 -7.52
CA ASP A 38 18.22 -10.43 -8.38
C ASP A 38 17.86 -11.82 -7.88
N ASP A 39 17.49 -11.94 -6.62
CA ASP A 39 17.22 -13.24 -5.99
C ASP A 39 15.83 -13.81 -6.32
N GLY A 40 14.99 -13.03 -6.95
CA GLY A 40 13.64 -13.45 -7.30
C GLY A 40 12.69 -13.55 -6.11
N VAL A 41 13.15 -13.20 -4.91
CA VAL A 41 12.33 -13.28 -3.71
C VAL A 41 11.51 -11.99 -3.56
N ILE A 42 10.21 -12.13 -3.75
CA ILE A 42 9.28 -11.01 -3.70
C ILE A 42 8.68 -10.88 -2.30
N TYR A 43 8.34 -12.00 -1.68
CA TYR A 43 7.72 -12.03 -0.37
C TYR A 43 8.78 -12.03 0.73
N LYS A 44 8.77 -10.99 1.54
CA LYS A 44 9.67 -10.82 2.69
C LYS A 44 8.82 -10.64 3.95
N PRO A 45 8.36 -11.74 4.58
CA PRO A 45 7.45 -11.64 5.72
C PRO A 45 8.04 -10.85 6.89
N GLU A 46 9.34 -10.93 7.10
CA GLU A 46 10.01 -10.20 8.17
C GLU A 46 9.92 -8.69 7.94
N ARG A 47 10.15 -8.26 6.70
CA ARG A 47 10.05 -6.85 6.35
C ARG A 47 8.62 -6.35 6.50
N GLU A 48 7.65 -7.14 6.05
CA GLU A 48 6.23 -6.79 6.13
C GLU A 48 5.81 -6.64 7.59
N ALA A 49 6.24 -7.56 8.46
CA ALA A 49 5.96 -7.49 9.88
C ALA A 49 6.57 -6.25 10.52
N GLN A 50 7.79 -5.89 10.14
CA GLN A 50 8.46 -4.69 10.63
C GLN A 50 7.68 -3.41 10.28
N VAL A 51 7.21 -3.32 9.04
CA VAL A 51 6.42 -2.17 8.57
C VAL A 51 5.17 -2.02 9.42
N ILE A 52 4.43 -3.10 9.61
CA ILE A 52 3.18 -3.08 10.39
C ILE A 52 3.44 -2.72 11.84
N THR A 53 4.46 -3.32 12.46
CA THR A 53 4.82 -3.04 13.85
C THR A 53 5.15 -1.56 14.04
N LYS A 54 5.90 -0.98 13.12
CA LYS A 54 6.26 0.44 13.18
C LYS A 54 5.02 1.33 13.07
N LEU A 55 4.12 0.99 12.16
CA LEU A 55 2.89 1.77 11.96
C LEU A 55 1.97 1.69 13.15
N ILE A 56 1.88 0.54 13.80
CA ILE A 56 1.09 0.37 15.02
C ILE A 56 1.64 1.27 16.13
N LYS A 57 2.94 1.35 16.28
CA LYS A 57 3.55 2.24 17.26
C LYS A 57 3.23 3.71 17.01
N GLU A 58 3.08 4.09 15.76
CA GLU A 58 2.75 5.46 15.37
C GLU A 58 1.25 5.73 15.37
N ASN A 59 0.43 4.70 15.53
CA ASN A 59 -1.02 4.85 15.48
C ASN A 59 -1.55 5.58 16.71
N LYS A 60 -2.19 6.72 16.48
CA LYS A 60 -2.79 7.53 17.53
C LYS A 60 -4.31 7.45 17.54
N GLY A 61 -4.88 6.52 16.80
CA GLY A 61 -6.32 6.43 16.63
C GLY A 61 -6.84 7.46 15.63
N PRO A 62 -8.14 7.47 15.36
CA PRO A 62 -9.20 6.69 15.99
C PRO A 62 -9.29 5.21 15.55
N LEU A 63 -8.54 4.79 14.52
CA LEU A 63 -8.55 3.39 14.09
C LEU A 63 -7.83 2.52 15.12
N SER A 64 -8.38 1.33 15.35
CA SER A 64 -7.72 0.35 16.21
C SER A 64 -6.45 -0.19 15.54
N ASN A 65 -5.56 -0.77 16.34
CA ASN A 65 -4.36 -1.40 15.80
C ASN A 65 -4.71 -2.56 14.86
N ASP A 66 -5.78 -3.30 15.17
CA ASP A 66 -6.24 -4.37 14.30
C ASP A 66 -6.70 -3.83 12.94
N SER A 67 -7.41 -2.71 12.93
CA SER A 67 -7.84 -2.08 11.68
C SER A 67 -6.65 -1.62 10.85
N VAL A 68 -5.68 -0.96 11.49
CA VAL A 68 -4.45 -0.52 10.83
C VAL A 68 -3.71 -1.72 10.23
N THR A 69 -3.59 -2.80 11.00
CA THR A 69 -2.94 -4.03 10.53
C THR A 69 -3.62 -4.57 9.27
N ASN A 70 -4.95 -4.67 9.31
CA ASN A 70 -5.71 -5.20 8.18
C ASN A 70 -5.57 -4.34 6.92
N ILE A 71 -5.62 -3.02 7.09
CA ILE A 71 -5.47 -2.09 5.97
C ILE A 71 -4.08 -2.24 5.34
N TYR A 72 -3.04 -2.25 6.15
CA TYR A 72 -1.67 -2.31 5.63
C TYR A 72 -1.31 -3.68 5.08
N LYS A 73 -1.88 -4.75 5.62
CA LYS A 73 -1.73 -6.07 5.00
C LYS A 73 -2.27 -6.07 3.57
N ALA A 74 -3.42 -5.42 3.35
CA ALA A 74 -3.99 -5.30 2.02
C ALA A 74 -3.10 -4.46 1.10
N ILE A 75 -2.62 -3.32 1.59
CA ILE A 75 -1.73 -2.44 0.80
C ILE A 75 -0.45 -3.19 0.42
N ILE A 76 0.19 -3.81 1.39
CA ILE A 76 1.45 -4.53 1.19
C ILE A 76 1.25 -5.69 0.20
N SER A 77 0.19 -6.45 0.37
CA SER A 77 -0.13 -7.59 -0.49
C SER A 77 -0.35 -7.15 -1.94
N ASN A 78 -1.07 -6.05 -2.13
CA ASN A 78 -1.35 -5.54 -3.48
C ASN A 78 -0.10 -4.95 -4.12
N CYS A 79 0.77 -4.30 -3.36
CA CYS A 79 2.05 -3.81 -3.88
C CYS A 79 2.97 -4.97 -4.24
N ARG A 80 2.99 -6.02 -3.42
CA ARG A 80 3.78 -7.23 -3.72
C ARG A 80 3.29 -7.89 -5.02
N ALA A 81 1.98 -7.90 -5.24
CA ALA A 81 1.42 -8.44 -6.47
C ALA A 81 1.90 -7.68 -7.70
N LEU A 82 2.14 -6.37 -7.58
CA LEU A 82 2.69 -5.57 -8.67
C LEU A 82 4.11 -6.00 -9.02
N GLU A 83 4.92 -6.32 -8.02
CA GLU A 83 6.28 -6.83 -8.25
C GLU A 83 6.24 -8.13 -9.06
N LYS A 84 5.38 -9.05 -8.66
CA LYS A 84 5.22 -10.33 -9.33
C LYS A 84 4.67 -10.16 -10.74
N LYS A 85 3.67 -9.30 -10.90
CA LYS A 85 3.02 -9.05 -12.19
C LYS A 85 4.02 -8.48 -13.18
N LEU A 86 4.86 -7.54 -12.74
CA LEU A 86 5.87 -6.94 -13.59
C LEU A 86 6.89 -7.97 -14.05
N ALA A 87 7.33 -8.85 -13.17
CA ALA A 87 8.26 -9.94 -13.51
C ALA A 87 7.65 -10.87 -14.55
N ILE A 88 6.39 -11.23 -14.41
CA ILE A 88 5.70 -12.10 -15.36
C ILE A 88 5.57 -11.41 -16.73
N SER A 89 5.19 -10.13 -16.74
CA SER A 89 5.05 -9.36 -17.97
C SER A 89 6.39 -9.25 -18.71
N PHE A 90 7.45 -9.04 -17.97
CA PHE A 90 8.79 -8.96 -18.53
C PHE A 90 9.19 -10.29 -19.21
N GLN A 91 8.90 -11.41 -18.57
CA GLN A 91 9.18 -12.72 -19.13
C GLN A 91 8.40 -12.97 -20.41
N VAL A 92 7.14 -12.55 -20.46
CA VAL A 92 6.29 -12.71 -21.64
C VAL A 92 6.88 -11.95 -22.83
N PHE A 93 7.40 -10.75 -22.59
CA PHE A 93 7.99 -9.93 -23.65
C PHE A 93 9.23 -10.55 -24.27
N HIS A 94 9.91 -11.40 -23.56
CA HIS A 94 11.13 -12.04 -24.05
C HIS A 94 10.87 -13.36 -24.77
N GLN A 95 9.63 -13.77 -24.82
CA GLN A 95 9.25 -14.93 -25.61
C GLN A 95 8.94 -14.52 -27.05
#